data_d05a73f5e57c5d13c10c59f21f15c829
#
_entry.id   d05a73f5e57c5d13c10c59f21f15c829
#
_cell.length_a   1.000
_cell.length_b   1.000
_cell.length_c   1.000
_cell.angle_alpha   90.00
_cell.angle_beta   90.00
_cell.angle_gamma   90.00
#
_symmetry.space_group_name_H-M   'P 1'
#
loop_
_entity.id
_entity.type
_entity.pdbx_description
1 polymer ?
#
loop_
_entity_poly.entity_id
_entity_poly.type
_entity_poly.pdbx_seq_one_letter_code
_entity_poly.pdbx_strand_id
1 'polypeptide(L)'
;VEKRYYLCIYDQSEILLYKRPPTGIWRNLWCPMEFTTLKELQTAAEELTGIDSSHLKAEEHIFHQFSHFDLEFMPYSLDMTKQRHKQPVEINEAHRFLWYNTSSPQDIGLASPVMKLLNQLKQNQTIPSNFELVSL
;
A
#
# COMPACT_ATOMS: atom_id res chain seq x y z
N VAL A 1 -5.73 15.56 15.22
CA VAL A 1 -5.70 14.55 14.13
C VAL A 1 -4.30 14.50 13.54
N GLU A 2 -3.66 13.33 13.60
CA GLU A 2 -2.40 13.13 12.92
C GLU A 2 -2.65 12.61 11.51
N LYS A 3 -1.82 13.06 10.57
CA LYS A 3 -1.93 12.66 9.16
C LYS A 3 -0.71 11.87 8.74
N ARG A 4 -0.95 10.81 7.96
CA ARG A 4 0.10 9.98 7.37
C ARG A 4 -0.27 9.68 5.92
N TYR A 5 0.75 9.42 5.12
CA TYR A 5 0.60 9.12 3.70
C TYR A 5 0.98 7.66 3.46
N TYR A 6 0.11 6.91 2.80
CA TYR A 6 0.37 5.52 2.40
C TYR A 6 0.78 5.46 0.94
N LEU A 7 1.87 4.78 0.64
CA LEU A 7 2.29 4.51 -0.73
C LEU A 7 1.85 3.11 -1.13
N CYS A 8 0.88 3.03 -2.04
CA CYS A 8 0.27 1.78 -2.48
C CYS A 8 0.77 1.44 -3.88
N ILE A 9 1.92 0.77 -3.95
CA ILE A 9 2.49 0.30 -5.22
C ILE A 9 1.82 -1.03 -5.55
N TYR A 10 1.21 -1.15 -6.71
CA TYR A 10 0.49 -2.36 -7.08
C TYR A 10 0.82 -2.82 -8.49
N ASP A 11 0.63 -4.12 -8.71
CA ASP A 11 0.75 -4.79 -9.99
C ASP A 11 -0.44 -5.74 -10.10
N GLN A 12 -1.45 -5.36 -10.89
CA GLN A 12 -2.71 -6.11 -10.97
C GLN A 12 -3.31 -6.31 -9.58
N SER A 13 -3.43 -7.54 -9.10
CA SER A 13 -4.03 -7.84 -7.79
C SER A 13 -3.01 -7.86 -6.65
N GLU A 14 -1.73 -7.63 -6.94
CA GLU A 14 -0.70 -7.62 -5.90
C GLU A 14 -0.38 -6.20 -5.46
N ILE A 15 -0.23 -6.00 -4.17
CA ILE A 15 0.17 -4.72 -3.57
C ILE A 15 1.42 -4.95 -2.72
N LEU A 16 2.35 -4.01 -2.79
CA LEU A 16 3.59 -4.08 -2.02
C LEU A 16 3.33 -3.65 -0.58
N LEU A 17 3.60 -4.55 0.34
CA LEU A 17 3.51 -4.28 1.78
C LEU A 17 4.86 -4.43 2.43
N TYR A 18 5.03 -3.78 3.58
CA TYR A 18 6.20 -4.01 4.42
C TYR A 18 5.75 -4.33 5.84
N LYS A 19 6.61 -5.05 6.56
CA LYS A 19 6.33 -5.44 7.94
C LYS A 19 6.76 -4.32 8.87
N ARG A 20 5.84 -3.86 9.70
CA ARG A 20 6.13 -2.80 10.67
C ARG A 20 7.12 -3.29 11.72
N PRO A 21 7.87 -2.36 12.34
CA PRO A 21 8.83 -2.71 13.40
C PRO A 21 8.16 -3.45 14.56
N PRO A 22 8.95 -4.16 15.39
CA PRO A 22 8.40 -4.87 16.55
C PRO A 22 7.99 -3.95 17.71
N THR A 23 8.07 -2.63 17.52
CA THR A 23 7.68 -1.60 18.50
C THR A 23 6.71 -0.62 17.88
N GLY A 24 5.94 0.08 18.70
CA GLY A 24 5.00 1.09 18.24
C GLY A 24 3.63 0.50 17.91
N ILE A 25 2.81 1.30 17.21
CA ILE A 25 1.46 0.86 16.81
C ILE A 25 1.55 -0.20 15.72
N TRP A 26 0.60 -1.15 15.77
CA TRP A 26 0.51 -2.24 14.77
C TRP A 26 1.83 -2.97 14.56
N ARG A 27 2.61 -3.16 15.64
CA ARG A 27 3.90 -3.82 15.56
C ARG A 27 3.79 -5.20 14.92
N ASN A 28 4.76 -5.50 14.06
CA ASN A 28 4.84 -6.76 13.33
C ASN A 28 3.68 -7.01 12.35
N LEU A 29 2.77 -6.06 12.15
CA LEU A 29 1.72 -6.17 11.15
C LEU A 29 2.21 -5.61 9.81
N TRP A 30 1.59 -6.06 8.73
CA TRP A 30 1.95 -5.64 7.38
C TRP A 30 1.08 -4.46 6.94
N CYS A 31 1.68 -3.50 6.25
CA CYS A 31 0.97 -2.33 5.73
C CYS A 31 1.74 -1.73 4.55
N PRO A 32 1.11 -0.85 3.75
CA PRO A 32 1.86 -0.07 2.77
C PRO A 32 2.87 0.83 3.47
N MET A 33 3.90 1.27 2.74
CA MET A 33 4.87 2.19 3.31
C MET A 33 4.20 3.49 3.73
N GLU A 34 4.59 3.99 4.90
CA GLU A 34 3.98 5.14 5.54
C GLU A 34 4.98 6.29 5.63
N PHE A 35 4.52 7.49 5.30
CA PHE A 35 5.34 8.70 5.31
C PHE A 35 4.62 9.82 6.02
N THR A 36 5.38 10.74 6.61
CA THR A 36 4.82 11.89 7.30
C THR A 36 4.53 13.06 6.37
N THR A 37 5.17 13.10 5.19
CA THR A 37 4.94 14.14 4.19
C THR A 37 4.70 13.52 2.82
N LEU A 38 3.95 14.23 1.98
CA LEU A 38 3.73 13.79 0.61
C LEU A 38 5.02 13.78 -0.19
N LYS A 39 5.92 14.74 0.06
CA LYS A 39 7.18 14.81 -0.65
C LYS A 39 8.05 13.58 -0.40
N GLU A 40 8.10 13.10 0.83
CA GLU A 40 8.83 11.88 1.15
C GLU A 40 8.25 10.68 0.41
N LEU A 41 6.91 10.60 0.33
CA LEU A 41 6.24 9.55 -0.41
C LEU A 41 6.58 9.61 -1.90
N GLN A 42 6.55 10.79 -2.50
CA GLN A 42 6.86 10.98 -3.91
C GLN A 42 8.30 10.56 -4.21
N THR A 43 9.25 10.96 -3.38
CA THR A 43 10.65 10.60 -3.53
C THR A 43 10.84 9.08 -3.44
N ALA A 44 10.23 8.46 -2.44
CA ALA A 44 10.32 7.01 -2.26
C ALA A 44 9.71 6.26 -3.45
N ALA A 45 8.57 6.74 -3.96
CA ALA A 45 7.92 6.12 -5.11
C ALA A 45 8.83 6.14 -6.34
N GLU A 46 9.47 7.27 -6.61
CA GLU A 46 10.38 7.40 -7.75
C GLU A 46 11.63 6.54 -7.58
N GLU A 47 12.19 6.50 -6.39
CA GLU A 47 13.39 5.68 -6.11
C GLU A 47 13.09 4.19 -6.23
N LEU A 48 11.94 3.75 -5.75
CA LEU A 48 11.59 2.33 -5.75
C LEU A 48 11.15 1.83 -7.12
N THR A 49 10.47 2.65 -7.90
CA THR A 49 9.82 2.19 -9.14
C THR A 49 10.46 2.77 -10.41
N GLY A 50 11.15 3.90 -10.31
CA GLY A 50 11.62 4.64 -11.48
C GLY A 50 10.50 5.33 -12.24
N ILE A 51 9.29 5.32 -11.71
CA ILE A 51 8.13 5.97 -12.34
C ILE A 51 7.99 7.37 -11.75
N ASP A 52 7.75 8.36 -12.63
CA ASP A 52 7.57 9.74 -12.20
C ASP A 52 6.38 9.88 -11.24
N SER A 53 6.53 10.73 -10.23
CA SER A 53 5.51 10.92 -9.21
C SER A 53 4.19 11.50 -9.74
N SER A 54 4.19 12.06 -10.95
CA SER A 54 2.96 12.53 -11.59
C SER A 54 1.96 11.40 -11.88
N HIS A 55 2.41 10.15 -11.87
CA HIS A 55 1.56 8.98 -12.05
C HIS A 55 0.88 8.51 -10.76
N LEU A 56 1.23 9.10 -9.63
CA LEU A 56 0.56 8.79 -8.36
C LEU A 56 -0.89 9.28 -8.41
N LYS A 57 -1.80 8.43 -7.94
CA LYS A 57 -3.23 8.76 -7.89
C LYS A 57 -3.67 8.83 -6.42
N ALA A 58 -4.26 9.96 -6.04
CA ALA A 58 -4.83 10.11 -4.69
C ALA A 58 -6.08 9.24 -4.56
N GLU A 59 -6.15 8.47 -3.49
CA GLU A 59 -7.28 7.61 -3.17
C GLU A 59 -8.06 8.19 -1.99
N GLU A 60 -9.18 7.56 -1.64
CA GLU A 60 -9.99 8.00 -0.51
C GLU A 60 -9.22 7.92 0.80
N HIS A 61 -9.40 8.93 1.64
CA HIS A 61 -8.78 8.97 2.95
C HIS A 61 -9.36 7.90 3.87
N ILE A 62 -8.55 7.40 4.79
CA ILE A 62 -8.94 6.40 5.77
C ILE A 62 -8.73 6.99 7.16
N PHE A 63 -9.78 6.93 7.97
CA PHE A 63 -9.72 7.42 9.34
C PHE A 63 -9.67 6.24 10.30
N HIS A 64 -8.80 6.33 11.28
CA HIS A 64 -8.70 5.34 12.34
C HIS A 64 -8.62 6.03 13.69
N GLN A 65 -9.52 5.65 14.59
CA GLN A 65 -9.59 6.23 15.93
C GLN A 65 -8.88 5.33 16.93
N PHE A 66 -7.95 5.94 17.67
CA PHE A 66 -7.37 5.32 18.85
C PHE A 66 -8.00 5.96 20.09
N SER A 67 -7.77 5.36 21.25
CA SER A 67 -8.30 5.90 22.52
C SER A 67 -7.73 7.27 22.87
N HIS A 68 -6.54 7.61 22.36
CA HIS A 68 -5.84 8.87 22.74
C HIS A 68 -5.70 9.84 21.57
N PHE A 69 -5.88 9.39 20.33
CA PHE A 69 -5.72 10.24 19.15
C PHE A 69 -6.35 9.60 17.94
N ASP A 70 -6.54 10.40 16.89
CA ASP A 70 -7.05 9.94 15.61
C ASP A 70 -5.97 10.02 14.56
N LEU A 71 -5.95 9.05 13.65
CA LEU A 71 -5.07 9.05 12.48
C LEU A 71 -5.91 9.17 11.21
N GLU A 72 -5.43 10.00 10.30
CA GLU A 72 -5.96 10.08 8.94
C GLU A 72 -4.86 9.63 7.98
N PHE A 73 -5.15 8.56 7.22
CA PHE A 73 -4.24 8.07 6.20
C PHE A 73 -4.70 8.54 4.84
N MET A 74 -3.77 9.07 4.06
CA MET A 74 -4.03 9.53 2.70
C MET A 74 -3.28 8.60 1.75
N PRO A 75 -3.99 7.63 1.12
CA PRO A 75 -3.34 6.68 0.23
C PRO A 75 -3.10 7.30 -1.14
N TYR A 76 -1.96 6.97 -1.71
CA TYR A 76 -1.62 7.28 -3.09
C TYR A 76 -1.24 5.98 -3.77
N SER A 77 -1.91 5.67 -4.88
CA SER A 77 -1.66 4.43 -5.62
C SER A 77 -0.75 4.68 -6.81
N LEU A 78 0.08 3.70 -7.13
CA LEU A 78 0.99 3.74 -8.26
C LEU A 78 0.98 2.38 -8.94
N ASP A 79 0.57 2.35 -10.21
CA ASP A 79 0.53 1.13 -11.01
C ASP A 79 1.92 0.83 -11.55
N MET A 80 2.47 -0.31 -11.13
CA MET A 80 3.79 -0.75 -11.54
C MET A 80 3.76 -1.89 -12.54
N THR A 81 2.59 -2.25 -13.04
CA THR A 81 2.41 -3.44 -13.89
C THR A 81 3.38 -3.47 -15.08
N LYS A 82 3.53 -2.33 -15.77
CA LYS A 82 4.39 -2.25 -16.95
C LYS A 82 5.88 -2.15 -16.64
N GLN A 83 6.23 -1.79 -15.39
CA GLN A 83 7.62 -1.50 -15.02
C GLN A 83 8.25 -2.58 -14.14
N ARG A 84 7.45 -3.51 -13.62
CA ARG A 84 7.92 -4.48 -12.62
C ARG A 84 9.10 -5.32 -13.11
N HIS A 85 9.11 -5.71 -14.39
CA HIS A 85 10.18 -6.53 -14.95
C HIS A 85 11.45 -5.73 -15.23
N LYS A 86 11.31 -4.43 -15.46
CA LYS A 86 12.46 -3.55 -15.77
C LYS A 86 13.14 -3.06 -14.50
N GLN A 87 12.37 -2.86 -13.44
CA GLN A 87 12.85 -2.33 -12.17
C GLN A 87 12.16 -3.07 -11.03
N PRO A 88 12.53 -4.35 -10.80
CA PRO A 88 11.92 -5.13 -9.75
C PRO A 88 12.24 -4.49 -8.39
N VAL A 89 11.23 -4.35 -7.55
CA VAL A 89 11.44 -4.00 -6.15
C VAL A 89 12.08 -5.22 -5.51
N GLU A 90 13.31 -5.06 -5.01
CA GLU A 90 14.00 -6.14 -4.34
C GLU A 90 13.30 -6.44 -3.02
N ILE A 91 12.96 -7.72 -2.86
CA ILE A 91 12.49 -8.20 -1.56
C ILE A 91 13.73 -8.39 -0.71
N ASN A 92 13.98 -7.41 0.15
CA ASN A 92 15.12 -7.43 1.05
C ASN A 92 14.62 -7.88 2.42
N GLU A 93 15.17 -8.97 2.93
CA GLU A 93 14.80 -9.48 4.25
C GLU A 93 14.99 -8.44 5.35
N ALA A 94 15.99 -7.57 5.23
CA ALA A 94 16.23 -6.50 6.19
C ALA A 94 15.09 -5.48 6.21
N HIS A 95 14.43 -5.27 5.08
CA HIS A 95 13.29 -4.35 4.95
C HIS A 95 11.95 -5.06 5.00
N ARG A 96 11.94 -6.39 4.88
CA ARG A 96 10.73 -7.22 5.03
C ARG A 96 9.59 -6.79 4.12
N PHE A 97 9.84 -6.68 2.83
CA PHE A 97 8.81 -6.41 1.82
C PHE A 97 8.13 -7.68 1.36
N LEU A 98 6.87 -7.56 0.98
CA LEU A 98 6.07 -8.65 0.47
C LEU A 98 5.10 -8.12 -0.59
N TRP A 99 5.03 -8.81 -1.74
CA TRP A 99 3.94 -8.63 -2.68
C TRP A 99 2.75 -9.44 -2.20
N TYR A 100 1.74 -8.74 -1.67
CA TYR A 100 0.54 -9.36 -1.13
C TYR A 100 -0.50 -9.50 -2.24
N ASN A 101 -0.93 -10.75 -2.53
CA ASN A 101 -1.93 -11.02 -3.55
C ASN A 101 -3.33 -10.87 -2.95
N THR A 102 -4.05 -9.82 -3.34
CA THR A 102 -5.38 -9.54 -2.83
C THR A 102 -6.43 -10.52 -3.34
N SER A 103 -6.15 -11.22 -4.45
CA SER A 103 -7.06 -12.24 -5.01
C SER A 103 -6.85 -13.61 -4.39
N SER A 104 -5.67 -13.85 -3.82
CA SER A 104 -5.34 -15.10 -3.12
C SER A 104 -4.59 -14.73 -1.85
N PRO A 105 -5.31 -14.25 -0.81
CA PRO A 105 -4.68 -13.69 0.38
C PRO A 105 -3.79 -14.70 1.09
N GLN A 106 -2.57 -14.25 1.43
CA GLN A 106 -1.67 -15.02 2.27
C GLN A 106 -2.08 -14.86 3.74
N ASP A 107 -1.71 -15.84 4.55
CA ASP A 107 -1.99 -15.80 5.99
C ASP A 107 -0.96 -14.92 6.71
N ILE A 108 -1.18 -13.63 6.68
CA ILE A 108 -0.34 -12.63 7.35
C ILE A 108 -1.21 -11.68 8.15
N GLY A 109 -0.63 -11.09 9.19
CA GLY A 109 -1.32 -10.05 9.97
C GLY A 109 -1.30 -8.72 9.23
N LEU A 110 -2.47 -8.13 9.02
CA LEU A 110 -2.62 -6.82 8.42
C LEU A 110 -3.04 -5.81 9.49
N ALA A 111 -2.49 -4.59 9.42
CA ALA A 111 -2.97 -3.49 10.27
C ALA A 111 -4.43 -3.19 9.93
N SER A 112 -5.22 -2.83 10.95
CA SER A 112 -6.68 -2.62 10.78
C SER A 112 -7.06 -1.72 9.61
N PRO A 113 -6.44 -0.53 9.42
CA PRO A 113 -6.83 0.33 8.31
C PRO A 113 -6.44 -0.23 6.95
N VAL A 114 -5.51 -1.20 6.89
CA VAL A 114 -5.08 -1.80 5.63
C VAL A 114 -6.19 -2.65 5.03
N MET A 115 -6.92 -3.40 5.84
CA MET A 115 -8.05 -4.18 5.34
C MET A 115 -9.11 -3.27 4.72
N LYS A 116 -9.38 -2.14 5.38
CA LYS A 116 -10.32 -1.14 4.86
C LYS A 116 -9.81 -0.54 3.55
N LEU A 117 -8.52 -0.21 3.50
CA LEU A 117 -7.88 0.30 2.29
C LEU A 117 -8.00 -0.67 1.13
N LEU A 118 -7.69 -1.94 1.34
CA LEU A 118 -7.76 -2.96 0.28
C LEU A 118 -9.17 -3.09 -0.27
N ASN A 119 -10.18 -3.05 0.61
CA ASN A 119 -11.58 -3.08 0.18
C ASN A 119 -11.94 -1.87 -0.67
N GLN A 120 -11.50 -0.68 -0.27
CA GLN A 120 -11.74 0.54 -1.04
C GLN A 120 -11.07 0.50 -2.41
N LEU A 121 -9.83 0.03 -2.48
CA LEU A 121 -9.11 -0.07 -3.75
C LEU A 121 -9.80 -1.05 -4.71
N LYS A 122 -10.38 -2.12 -4.19
CA LYS A 122 -11.16 -3.06 -5.00
C LYS A 122 -12.48 -2.45 -5.45
N GLN A 123 -13.20 -1.76 -4.56
CA GLN A 123 -14.46 -1.12 -4.90
C GLN A 123 -14.29 -0.02 -5.93
N ASN A 124 -13.18 0.73 -5.86
CA ASN A 124 -12.86 1.79 -6.80
C ASN A 124 -12.16 1.27 -8.05
N GLN A 125 -12.00 -0.05 -8.17
CA GLN A 125 -11.37 -0.72 -9.31
C GLN A 125 -9.91 -0.31 -9.55
N THR A 126 -9.26 0.26 -8.54
CA THR A 126 -7.82 0.51 -8.61
C THR A 126 -7.07 -0.80 -8.69
N ILE A 127 -7.47 -1.78 -7.86
CA ILE A 127 -6.98 -3.15 -7.91
C ILE A 127 -8.09 -4.02 -8.50
N PRO A 128 -7.82 -4.82 -9.56
CA PRO A 128 -8.84 -5.69 -10.14
C PRO A 128 -9.36 -6.71 -9.14
N SER A 129 -10.66 -6.99 -9.19
CA SER A 129 -11.26 -8.04 -8.40
C SER A 129 -11.30 -9.35 -9.19
N ASN A 130 -11.40 -10.49 -8.47
CA ASN A 130 -11.56 -11.79 -9.09
C ASN A 130 -12.82 -11.87 -9.96
N PHE A 131 -13.84 -11.15 -9.57
CA PHE A 131 -15.11 -11.15 -10.28
C PHE A 131 -14.96 -10.60 -11.70
N GLU A 132 -14.16 -9.58 -11.89
CA GLU A 132 -13.91 -9.00 -13.20
C GLU A 132 -13.16 -9.97 -14.13
N LEU A 133 -12.27 -10.77 -13.57
CA LEU A 133 -11.54 -11.76 -14.35
C LEU A 133 -12.42 -12.91 -14.82
N VAL A 134 -13.47 -13.22 -14.08
CA VAL A 134 -14.39 -14.31 -14.40
C VAL A 134 -15.43 -13.89 -15.43
N SER A 135 -15.78 -12.62 -15.48
CA SER A 135 -16.81 -12.12 -16.40
C SER A 135 -16.34 -12.00 -17.85
N LEU A 136 -15.09 -12.28 -18.10
CA LEU A 136 -14.55 -12.31 -19.46
C LEU A 136 -14.78 -13.67 -20.12
#